data_62b22d26e7670334f51ebb871999132d
#
_entry.id   62b22d26e7670334f51ebb871999132d
#
_cell.length_a   1.000
_cell.length_b   1.000
_cell.length_c   1.000
_cell.angle_alpha   90.00
_cell.angle_beta   90.00
_cell.angle_gamma   90.00
#
_symmetry.space_group_name_H-M   'P 1'
#
loop_
_entity.id
_entity.type
_entity.pdbx_description
1 polymer ?
#
loop_
_entity_poly.entity_id
_entity_poly.type
_entity_poly.pdbx_seq_one_letter_code
_entity_poly.pdbx_strand_id
1 'polypeptide(L)'
;MGTALVTGATSGIGWEFARTLASRGHDICLVARDESRLEQRAEELRRMRVEVEWISADLSERSGLARVEERLSDRTRPVEILVNNAGFGVPHAFVGGNIDDEQRMLDVLVTAVMRLSHAVLPVMVDRGTGAILNVSSVAGWITGGTYSAAKAWVTVFSESLSIELAGTGVHVTAVCPGYTHTEFHQRAGMEMDAVPEWMWLDTQDVGDTALRDVRTGRPVSVAGGQYKALSLAAQYLPRPLVRAVGARRAGGQARAGR
;
A
#
# COMPACT_ATOMS: atom_id res chain seq x y z
N MET A 1 13.79 2.09 19.45
CA MET A 1 12.51 2.33 18.74
C MET A 1 11.90 0.95 18.48
N GLY A 2 10.61 0.85 18.20
CA GLY A 2 9.97 -0.45 17.99
C GLY A 2 10.11 -0.97 16.57
N THR A 3 9.51 -2.13 16.31
CA THR A 3 9.59 -2.83 15.02
C THR A 3 8.58 -2.29 14.03
N ALA A 4 8.98 -2.10 12.79
CA ALA A 4 8.11 -1.82 11.65
C ALA A 4 8.02 -3.06 10.73
N LEU A 5 6.80 -3.50 10.41
CA LEU A 5 6.56 -4.57 9.45
C LEU A 5 6.07 -3.97 8.13
N VAL A 6 6.75 -4.32 7.03
CA VAL A 6 6.45 -3.79 5.70
C VAL A 6 6.17 -4.94 4.73
N THR A 7 5.00 -4.94 4.10
CA THR A 7 4.65 -5.91 3.05
C THR A 7 5.02 -5.38 1.66
N GLY A 8 5.43 -6.27 0.74
CA GLY A 8 5.94 -5.87 -0.57
C GLY A 8 7.26 -5.08 -0.47
N ALA A 9 8.09 -5.44 0.50
CA ALA A 9 9.24 -4.65 0.96
C ALA A 9 10.49 -4.75 0.07
N THR A 10 10.47 -5.52 -1.02
CA THR A 10 11.68 -5.75 -1.85
C THR A 10 11.91 -4.73 -2.95
N SER A 11 10.92 -3.85 -3.23
CA SER A 11 11.01 -2.85 -4.30
C SER A 11 10.05 -1.67 -4.09
N GLY A 12 10.26 -0.59 -4.85
CA GLY A 12 9.35 0.55 -4.93
C GLY A 12 9.05 1.22 -3.60
N ILE A 13 7.78 1.59 -3.40
CA ILE A 13 7.31 2.31 -2.20
C ILE A 13 7.55 1.50 -0.93
N GLY A 14 7.36 0.16 -0.96
CA GLY A 14 7.58 -0.69 0.21
C GLY A 14 9.04 -0.74 0.65
N TRP A 15 9.96 -0.83 -0.31
CA TRP A 15 11.40 -0.73 -0.02
C TRP A 15 11.77 0.64 0.56
N GLU A 16 11.21 1.71 0.01
CA GLU A 16 11.45 3.06 0.52
C GLU A 16 10.94 3.24 1.95
N PHE A 17 9.76 2.71 2.28
CA PHE A 17 9.29 2.70 3.67
C PHE A 17 10.25 1.96 4.60
N ALA A 18 10.69 0.75 4.20
CA ALA A 18 11.62 -0.04 5.02
C ALA A 18 12.94 0.71 5.26
N ARG A 19 13.52 1.30 4.20
CA ARG A 19 14.77 2.07 4.27
C ARG A 19 14.61 3.33 5.14
N THR A 20 13.54 4.08 4.96
CA THR A 20 13.29 5.30 5.72
C THR A 20 13.04 5.01 7.20
N LEU A 21 12.29 3.96 7.53
CA LEU A 21 12.04 3.54 8.91
C LEU A 21 13.33 3.04 9.58
N ALA A 22 14.14 2.25 8.88
CA ALA A 22 15.46 1.82 9.36
C ALA A 22 16.39 3.01 9.64
N SER A 23 16.42 4.01 8.75
CA SER A 23 17.22 5.22 8.95
C SER A 23 16.79 6.05 10.16
N ARG A 24 15.53 5.89 10.60
CA ARG A 24 14.99 6.51 11.82
C ARG A 24 15.17 5.63 13.06
N GLY A 25 15.86 4.49 12.94
CA GLY A 25 16.23 3.59 14.04
C GLY A 25 15.13 2.57 14.41
N HIS A 26 14.15 2.31 13.55
CA HIS A 26 13.22 1.20 13.75
C HIS A 26 13.85 -0.12 13.30
N ASP A 27 13.60 -1.18 14.06
CA ASP A 27 13.84 -2.54 13.61
C ASP A 27 12.85 -2.91 12.52
N ILE A 28 13.26 -3.75 11.56
CA ILE A 28 12.45 -3.99 10.36
C ILE A 28 12.10 -5.45 10.20
N CYS A 29 10.82 -5.73 9.95
CA CYS A 29 10.33 -7.01 9.46
C CYS A 29 9.90 -6.86 7.99
N LEU A 30 10.65 -7.46 7.07
CA LEU A 30 10.37 -7.42 5.63
C LEU A 30 9.46 -8.59 5.25
N VAL A 31 8.39 -8.32 4.48
CA VAL A 31 7.51 -9.38 3.97
C VAL A 31 7.42 -9.28 2.45
N ALA A 32 7.77 -10.36 1.74
CA ALA A 32 7.62 -10.51 0.29
C ALA A 32 7.67 -12.00 -0.09
N ARG A 33 7.54 -12.31 -1.39
CA ARG A 33 7.58 -13.71 -1.89
C ARG A 33 8.99 -14.19 -2.21
N ASP A 34 9.84 -13.29 -2.70
CA ASP A 34 11.19 -13.59 -3.18
C ASP A 34 12.18 -13.56 -2.02
N GLU A 35 12.56 -14.74 -1.56
CA GLU A 35 13.44 -14.96 -0.43
C GLU A 35 14.83 -14.38 -0.68
N SER A 36 15.38 -14.55 -1.86
CA SER A 36 16.72 -14.06 -2.20
C SER A 36 16.79 -12.53 -2.19
N ARG A 37 15.74 -11.86 -2.70
CA ARG A 37 15.63 -10.40 -2.62
C ARG A 37 15.39 -9.92 -1.19
N LEU A 38 14.64 -10.67 -0.37
CA LEU A 38 14.46 -10.35 1.06
C LEU A 38 15.77 -10.39 1.81
N GLU A 39 16.57 -11.43 1.62
CA GLU A 39 17.87 -11.55 2.25
C GLU A 39 18.84 -10.43 1.85
N GLN A 40 18.94 -10.14 0.55
CA GLN A 40 19.71 -9.01 0.05
C GLN A 40 19.29 -7.68 0.70
N ARG A 41 17.98 -7.41 0.76
CA ARG A 41 17.45 -6.19 1.38
C ARG A 41 17.68 -6.15 2.89
N ALA A 42 17.58 -7.28 3.55
CA ALA A 42 17.88 -7.39 4.98
C ALA A 42 19.34 -7.04 5.27
N GLU A 43 20.29 -7.54 4.45
CA GLU A 43 21.70 -7.21 4.58
C GLU A 43 21.97 -5.70 4.37
N GLU A 44 21.30 -5.08 3.38
CA GLU A 44 21.42 -3.63 3.16
C GLU A 44 20.97 -2.84 4.39
N LEU A 45 19.84 -3.21 5.01
CA LEU A 45 19.30 -2.51 6.19
C LEU A 45 20.13 -2.76 7.45
N ARG A 46 20.68 -3.96 7.65
CA ARG A 46 21.56 -4.27 8.82
C ARG A 46 22.79 -3.36 8.89
N ARG A 47 23.24 -2.83 7.75
CA ARG A 47 24.33 -1.82 7.70
C ARG A 47 23.93 -0.49 8.36
N MET A 48 22.62 -0.25 8.56
CA MET A 48 22.09 0.92 9.27
C MET A 48 22.04 0.72 10.81
N ARG A 49 22.53 -0.43 11.31
CA ARG A 49 22.58 -0.79 12.74
C ARG A 49 21.20 -0.96 13.37
N VAL A 50 20.28 -1.55 12.64
CA VAL A 50 18.95 -1.98 13.11
C VAL A 50 18.83 -3.50 13.00
N GLU A 51 17.98 -4.10 13.84
CA GLU A 51 17.65 -5.52 13.71
C GLU A 51 16.72 -5.72 12.51
N VAL A 52 16.97 -6.76 11.73
CA VAL A 52 16.18 -7.07 10.54
C VAL A 52 15.82 -8.53 10.49
N GLU A 53 14.54 -8.80 10.54
CA GLU A 53 13.94 -10.11 10.25
C GLU A 53 13.17 -10.04 8.91
N TRP A 54 12.88 -11.19 8.32
CA TRP A 54 12.06 -11.27 7.13
C TRP A 54 11.17 -12.52 7.10
N ILE A 55 10.06 -12.44 6.39
CA ILE A 55 9.11 -13.52 6.19
C ILE A 55 8.85 -13.67 4.69
N SER A 56 9.25 -14.82 4.12
CA SER A 56 8.86 -15.16 2.76
C SER A 56 7.40 -15.62 2.76
N ALA A 57 6.49 -14.84 2.17
CA ALA A 57 5.06 -15.12 2.17
C ALA A 57 4.38 -14.63 0.89
N ASP A 58 3.55 -15.47 0.29
CA ASP A 58 2.53 -15.04 -0.66
C ASP A 58 1.25 -14.69 0.11
N LEU A 59 0.88 -13.41 0.07
CA LEU A 59 -0.28 -12.89 0.81
C LEU A 59 -1.62 -13.22 0.12
N SER A 60 -1.60 -13.78 -1.10
CA SER A 60 -2.80 -14.37 -1.72
C SER A 60 -3.10 -15.77 -1.20
N GLU A 61 -2.11 -16.41 -0.53
CA GLU A 61 -2.22 -17.75 0.01
C GLU A 61 -2.51 -17.71 1.52
N ARG A 62 -3.49 -18.52 1.95
CA ARG A 62 -3.89 -18.57 3.36
C ARG A 62 -2.73 -18.88 4.31
N SER A 63 -1.85 -19.79 3.93
CA SER A 63 -0.69 -20.20 4.73
C SER A 63 0.36 -19.08 4.84
N GLY A 64 0.60 -18.36 3.75
CA GLY A 64 1.50 -17.21 3.73
C GLY A 64 0.98 -16.07 4.62
N LEU A 65 -0.31 -15.77 4.47
CA LEU A 65 -0.98 -14.74 5.27
C LEU A 65 -0.97 -15.07 6.77
N ALA A 66 -1.26 -16.32 7.15
CA ALA A 66 -1.28 -16.77 8.54
C ALA A 66 0.06 -16.58 9.26
N ARG A 67 1.20 -16.81 8.58
CA ARG A 67 2.53 -16.57 9.16
C ARG A 67 2.76 -15.09 9.51
N VAL A 68 2.27 -14.19 8.67
CA VAL A 68 2.40 -12.75 8.94
C VAL A 68 1.43 -12.32 10.04
N GLU A 69 0.21 -12.86 10.07
CA GLU A 69 -0.76 -12.65 11.16
C GLU A 69 -0.18 -13.08 12.52
N GLU A 70 0.44 -14.26 12.58
CA GLU A 70 1.11 -14.77 13.79
C GLU A 70 2.19 -13.80 14.28
N ARG A 71 3.06 -13.32 13.35
CA ARG A 71 4.09 -12.34 13.70
C ARG A 71 3.52 -11.02 14.22
N LEU A 72 2.43 -10.54 13.64
CA LEU A 72 1.76 -9.30 14.05
C LEU A 72 1.05 -9.41 15.41
N SER A 73 0.60 -10.60 15.77
CA SER A 73 -0.07 -10.90 17.04
C SER A 73 0.90 -11.17 18.20
N ASP A 74 2.22 -11.22 17.93
CA ASP A 74 3.24 -11.51 18.94
C ASP A 74 3.40 -10.33 19.91
N ARG A 75 2.87 -10.51 21.13
CA ARG A 75 2.93 -9.52 22.21
C ARG A 75 4.32 -9.36 22.83
N THR A 76 5.21 -10.32 22.64
CA THR A 76 6.57 -10.29 23.20
C THR A 76 7.51 -9.47 22.33
N ARG A 77 7.23 -9.38 21.03
CA ARG A 77 7.97 -8.60 20.05
C ARG A 77 7.00 -7.71 19.24
N PRO A 78 6.38 -6.71 19.90
CA PRO A 78 5.29 -5.94 19.30
C PRO A 78 5.74 -5.15 18.07
N VAL A 79 4.88 -5.15 17.05
CA VAL A 79 5.03 -4.30 15.88
C VAL A 79 4.38 -2.94 16.18
N GLU A 80 5.16 -1.86 16.07
CA GLU A 80 4.68 -0.48 16.27
C GLU A 80 4.14 0.15 14.99
N ILE A 81 4.70 -0.24 13.84
CA ILE A 81 4.29 0.31 12.54
C ILE A 81 4.01 -0.85 11.58
N LEU A 82 2.80 -0.90 11.05
CA LEU A 82 2.42 -1.81 9.98
C LEU A 82 2.28 -1.03 8.66
N VAL A 83 3.02 -1.44 7.62
CA VAL A 83 2.87 -0.90 6.27
C VAL A 83 2.32 -1.98 5.35
N ASN A 84 1.02 -1.95 5.10
CA ASN A 84 0.34 -2.76 4.11
C ASN A 84 0.56 -2.15 2.72
N ASN A 85 1.67 -2.52 2.07
CA ASN A 85 2.06 -1.98 0.77
C ASN A 85 2.00 -3.02 -0.36
N ALA A 86 2.08 -4.32 -0.06
CA ALA A 86 2.04 -5.36 -1.10
C ALA A 86 0.85 -5.16 -2.05
N GLY A 87 1.13 -5.27 -3.35
CA GLY A 87 0.07 -5.12 -4.34
C GLY A 87 0.58 -5.25 -5.77
N PHE A 88 -0.35 -5.52 -6.67
CA PHE A 88 -0.13 -5.58 -8.10
C PHE A 88 -1.42 -5.23 -8.84
N GLY A 89 -1.32 -4.94 -10.13
CA GLY A 89 -2.47 -4.74 -11.02
C GLY A 89 -2.59 -5.90 -11.99
N VAL A 90 -3.78 -6.14 -12.50
CA VAL A 90 -4.07 -7.16 -13.52
C VAL A 90 -3.99 -6.50 -14.91
N PRO A 91 -3.23 -7.07 -15.88
CA PRO A 91 -2.97 -6.42 -17.17
C PRO A 91 -4.08 -6.57 -18.21
N HIS A 92 -5.18 -7.23 -17.88
CA HIS A 92 -6.28 -7.50 -18.80
C HIS A 92 -7.59 -6.82 -18.37
N ALA A 93 -8.53 -6.69 -19.32
CA ALA A 93 -9.89 -6.22 -19.01
C ALA A 93 -10.64 -7.29 -18.20
N PHE A 94 -11.58 -6.86 -17.35
CA PHE A 94 -12.40 -7.78 -16.55
C PHE A 94 -13.27 -8.69 -17.44
N VAL A 95 -13.88 -8.13 -18.47
CA VAL A 95 -14.67 -8.91 -19.42
C VAL A 95 -13.74 -9.73 -20.31
N GLY A 96 -13.81 -11.03 -20.21
CA GLY A 96 -12.94 -11.97 -20.94
C GLY A 96 -11.57 -12.21 -20.30
N GLY A 97 -11.27 -11.58 -19.17
CA GLY A 97 -10.06 -11.81 -18.39
C GLY A 97 -10.14 -13.08 -17.53
N ASN A 98 -9.03 -13.43 -16.88
CA ASN A 98 -8.93 -14.55 -15.96
C ASN A 98 -9.45 -14.14 -14.57
N ILE A 99 -10.49 -14.81 -14.09
CA ILE A 99 -11.10 -14.53 -12.78
C ILE A 99 -10.16 -14.84 -11.61
N ASP A 100 -9.27 -15.83 -11.75
CA ASP A 100 -8.32 -16.21 -10.70
C ASP A 100 -7.27 -15.11 -10.48
N ASP A 101 -6.87 -14.38 -11.54
CA ASP A 101 -5.97 -13.22 -11.40
C ASP A 101 -6.65 -12.06 -10.65
N GLU A 102 -7.93 -11.81 -10.94
CA GLU A 102 -8.76 -10.84 -10.23
C GLU A 102 -8.92 -11.20 -8.76
N GLN A 103 -9.20 -12.49 -8.48
CA GLN A 103 -9.33 -12.98 -7.11
C GLN A 103 -8.00 -12.82 -6.34
N ARG A 104 -6.88 -13.24 -6.92
CA ARG A 104 -5.54 -13.08 -6.30
C ARG A 104 -5.21 -11.61 -6.05
N MET A 105 -5.58 -10.72 -6.95
CA MET A 105 -5.40 -9.28 -6.73
C MET A 105 -6.24 -8.81 -5.53
N LEU A 106 -7.50 -9.20 -5.41
CA LEU A 106 -8.33 -8.86 -4.26
C LEU A 106 -7.82 -9.47 -2.96
N ASP A 107 -7.31 -10.69 -2.99
CA ASP A 107 -6.73 -11.35 -1.81
C ASP A 107 -5.55 -10.54 -1.26
N VAL A 108 -4.69 -10.00 -2.12
CA VAL A 108 -3.55 -9.18 -1.70
C VAL A 108 -3.96 -7.75 -1.36
N LEU A 109 -4.79 -7.09 -2.21
CA LEU A 109 -5.10 -5.66 -2.03
C LEU A 109 -6.15 -5.39 -0.96
N VAL A 110 -7.03 -6.34 -0.67
CA VAL A 110 -8.18 -6.17 0.23
C VAL A 110 -8.11 -7.13 1.41
N THR A 111 -8.13 -8.44 1.13
CA THR A 111 -8.18 -9.46 2.20
C THR A 111 -6.95 -9.41 3.10
N ALA A 112 -5.76 -9.33 2.53
CA ALA A 112 -4.53 -9.22 3.32
C ALA A 112 -4.49 -7.93 4.14
N VAL A 113 -4.84 -6.78 3.56
CA VAL A 113 -4.88 -5.49 4.28
C VAL A 113 -5.82 -5.56 5.48
N MET A 114 -7.03 -6.08 5.30
CA MET A 114 -8.01 -6.25 6.38
C MET A 114 -7.49 -7.16 7.48
N ARG A 115 -6.97 -8.33 7.13
CA ARG A 115 -6.54 -9.35 8.07
C ARG A 115 -5.30 -8.98 8.85
N LEU A 116 -4.30 -8.39 8.19
CA LEU A 116 -3.07 -7.95 8.85
C LEU A 116 -3.34 -6.76 9.79
N SER A 117 -4.21 -5.84 9.37
CA SER A 117 -4.68 -4.76 10.27
C SER A 117 -5.39 -5.33 11.50
N HIS A 118 -6.30 -6.30 11.30
CA HIS A 118 -7.00 -6.96 12.40
C HIS A 118 -6.04 -7.68 13.35
N ALA A 119 -5.00 -8.34 12.85
CA ALA A 119 -4.05 -9.08 13.67
C ALA A 119 -3.18 -8.18 14.56
N VAL A 120 -2.78 -7.01 14.10
CA VAL A 120 -1.90 -6.10 14.86
C VAL A 120 -2.65 -5.21 15.84
N LEU A 121 -3.91 -4.84 15.54
CA LEU A 121 -4.67 -3.85 16.29
C LEU A 121 -4.85 -4.17 17.78
N PRO A 122 -5.15 -5.42 18.22
CA PRO A 122 -5.27 -5.72 19.65
C PRO A 122 -3.99 -5.40 20.43
N VAL A 123 -2.82 -5.68 19.84
CA VAL A 123 -1.52 -5.41 20.47
C VAL A 123 -1.25 -3.90 20.53
N MET A 124 -1.54 -3.16 19.46
CA MET A 124 -1.36 -1.71 19.41
C MET A 124 -2.29 -0.98 20.40
N VAL A 125 -3.57 -1.38 20.44
CA VAL A 125 -4.57 -0.76 21.33
C VAL A 125 -4.23 -1.00 22.79
N ASP A 126 -3.87 -2.24 23.18
CA ASP A 126 -3.47 -2.56 24.54
C ASP A 126 -2.22 -1.77 25.00
N ARG A 127 -1.35 -1.43 24.07
CA ARG A 127 -0.15 -0.61 24.33
C ARG A 127 -0.43 0.90 24.31
N GLY A 128 -1.57 1.31 23.78
CA GLY A 128 -1.93 2.74 23.64
C GLY A 128 -1.08 3.46 22.57
N THR A 129 -0.45 2.73 21.65
CA THR A 129 0.41 3.32 20.60
C THR A 129 0.54 2.38 19.42
N GLY A 130 0.53 2.95 18.20
CA GLY A 130 0.73 2.22 16.97
C GLY A 130 0.41 3.04 15.73
N ALA A 131 0.91 2.60 14.58
CA ALA A 131 0.61 3.23 13.29
C ALA A 131 0.38 2.17 12.20
N ILE A 132 -0.67 2.34 11.42
CA ILE A 132 -0.97 1.52 10.24
C ILE A 132 -1.01 2.43 9.01
N LEU A 133 -0.19 2.11 8.02
CA LEU A 133 -0.20 2.74 6.70
C LEU A 133 -0.71 1.72 5.68
N ASN A 134 -1.89 1.97 5.12
CA ASN A 134 -2.47 1.14 4.08
C ASN A 134 -2.25 1.81 2.71
N VAL A 135 -1.40 1.23 1.87
CA VAL A 135 -1.11 1.81 0.55
C VAL A 135 -2.27 1.57 -0.40
N SER A 136 -3.07 2.62 -0.55
CA SER A 136 -4.15 2.75 -1.52
C SER A 136 -3.61 3.32 -2.85
N SER A 137 -4.35 4.21 -3.49
CA SER A 137 -3.96 4.95 -4.72
C SER A 137 -4.94 6.08 -4.99
N VAL A 138 -4.51 7.12 -5.68
CA VAL A 138 -5.44 8.11 -6.28
C VAL A 138 -6.42 7.47 -7.28
N ALA A 139 -6.10 6.29 -7.80
CA ALA A 139 -6.99 5.51 -8.64
C ALA A 139 -8.28 5.08 -7.92
N GLY A 140 -8.29 5.03 -6.58
CA GLY A 140 -9.48 4.70 -5.79
C GLY A 140 -10.62 5.73 -5.92
N TRP A 141 -10.35 6.94 -6.39
CA TRP A 141 -11.38 7.97 -6.59
C TRP A 141 -11.96 7.99 -8.00
N ILE A 142 -11.39 7.22 -8.94
CA ILE A 142 -11.88 7.15 -10.32
C ILE A 142 -12.43 5.76 -10.65
N THR A 143 -13.16 5.64 -11.76
CA THR A 143 -13.66 4.36 -12.27
C THR A 143 -12.64 3.76 -13.25
N GLY A 144 -11.76 2.90 -12.75
CA GLY A 144 -10.65 2.30 -13.51
C GLY A 144 -10.52 0.79 -13.28
N GLY A 145 -11.64 0.04 -13.37
CA GLY A 145 -11.65 -1.41 -13.18
C GLY A 145 -11.62 -1.87 -11.71
N THR A 146 -11.37 -3.14 -11.51
CA THR A 146 -11.37 -3.83 -10.22
C THR A 146 -10.24 -3.33 -9.31
N TYR A 147 -9.08 -2.98 -9.85
CA TYR A 147 -8.00 -2.35 -9.09
C TYR A 147 -8.45 -1.04 -8.41
N SER A 148 -9.14 -0.16 -9.16
CA SER A 148 -9.67 1.09 -8.59
C SER A 148 -10.71 0.83 -7.51
N ALA A 149 -11.56 -0.17 -7.68
CA ALA A 149 -12.53 -0.59 -6.68
C ALA A 149 -11.85 -1.11 -5.40
N ALA A 150 -10.80 -1.94 -5.52
CA ALA A 150 -10.02 -2.42 -4.40
C ALA A 150 -9.34 -1.27 -3.65
N LYS A 151 -8.74 -0.31 -4.36
CA LYS A 151 -8.08 0.85 -3.75
C LYS A 151 -9.08 1.82 -3.10
N ALA A 152 -10.29 1.96 -3.66
CA ALA A 152 -11.38 2.70 -3.00
C ALA A 152 -11.77 2.04 -1.68
N TRP A 153 -11.90 0.70 -1.66
CA TRP A 153 -12.16 -0.07 -0.45
C TRP A 153 -11.08 0.19 0.62
N VAL A 154 -9.80 0.11 0.25
CA VAL A 154 -8.68 0.36 1.19
C VAL A 154 -8.75 1.77 1.79
N THR A 155 -9.09 2.78 0.97
CA THR A 155 -9.22 4.16 1.46
C THR A 155 -10.34 4.27 2.50
N VAL A 156 -11.56 3.83 2.15
CA VAL A 156 -12.73 3.90 3.04
C VAL A 156 -12.52 3.06 4.32
N PHE A 157 -11.93 1.87 4.20
CA PHE A 157 -11.58 1.03 5.33
C PHE A 157 -10.61 1.73 6.30
N SER A 158 -9.57 2.38 5.78
CA SER A 158 -8.59 3.09 6.60
C SER A 158 -9.21 4.30 7.31
N GLU A 159 -10.07 5.06 6.63
CA GLU A 159 -10.81 6.17 7.24
C GLU A 159 -11.75 5.68 8.34
N SER A 160 -12.45 4.55 8.11
CA SER A 160 -13.33 3.93 9.12
C SER A 160 -12.56 3.49 10.36
N LEU A 161 -11.41 2.83 10.17
CA LEU A 161 -10.55 2.43 11.30
C LEU A 161 -9.99 3.65 12.05
N SER A 162 -9.64 4.73 11.34
CA SER A 162 -9.16 5.97 11.97
C SER A 162 -10.21 6.58 12.91
N ILE A 163 -11.50 6.46 12.56
CA ILE A 163 -12.61 6.91 13.40
C ILE A 163 -12.79 5.96 14.61
N GLU A 164 -12.80 4.66 14.36
CA GLU A 164 -12.99 3.63 15.40
C GLU A 164 -11.89 3.68 16.48
N LEU A 165 -10.65 4.00 16.06
CA LEU A 165 -9.48 4.04 16.94
C LEU A 165 -9.23 5.41 17.59
N ALA A 166 -10.14 6.36 17.42
CA ALA A 166 -10.00 7.68 18.04
C ALA A 166 -9.83 7.59 19.56
N GLY A 167 -8.80 8.25 20.09
CA GLY A 167 -8.49 8.23 21.53
C GLY A 167 -7.69 7.02 22.03
N THR A 168 -7.41 6.01 21.20
CA THR A 168 -6.63 4.82 21.60
C THR A 168 -5.11 5.02 21.51
N GLY A 169 -4.65 6.10 20.88
CA GLY A 169 -3.22 6.32 20.55
C GLY A 169 -2.74 5.56 19.33
N VAL A 170 -3.63 4.87 18.60
CA VAL A 170 -3.32 4.18 17.34
C VAL A 170 -3.80 5.00 16.15
N HIS A 171 -2.94 5.21 15.16
CA HIS A 171 -3.25 5.98 13.96
C HIS A 171 -3.30 5.10 12.72
N VAL A 172 -4.30 5.31 11.86
CA VAL A 172 -4.43 4.61 10.57
C VAL A 172 -4.50 5.62 9.45
N THR A 173 -3.70 5.42 8.39
CA THR A 173 -3.62 6.32 7.25
C THR A 173 -3.71 5.53 5.94
N ALA A 174 -4.65 5.90 5.07
CA ALA A 174 -4.64 5.50 3.66
C ALA A 174 -3.58 6.33 2.92
N VAL A 175 -2.53 5.68 2.42
CA VAL A 175 -1.53 6.32 1.57
C VAL A 175 -2.00 6.23 0.13
N CYS A 176 -2.26 7.36 -0.51
CA CYS A 176 -2.83 7.45 -1.85
C CYS A 176 -1.81 8.06 -2.84
N PRO A 177 -0.81 7.28 -3.29
CA PRO A 177 0.15 7.77 -4.27
C PRO A 177 -0.50 7.93 -5.65
N GLY A 178 0.07 8.88 -6.44
CA GLY A 178 -0.12 8.95 -7.87
C GLY A 178 0.85 8.05 -8.63
N TYR A 179 1.16 8.41 -9.88
CA TYR A 179 2.23 7.75 -10.63
C TYR A 179 3.54 7.93 -9.88
N THR A 180 4.19 6.82 -9.55
CA THR A 180 5.42 6.80 -8.76
C THR A 180 6.44 5.91 -9.46
N HIS A 181 7.68 6.36 -9.57
CA HIS A 181 8.77 5.62 -10.20
C HIS A 181 9.05 4.31 -9.45
N THR A 182 8.47 3.21 -9.93
CA THR A 182 8.59 1.86 -9.37
C THR A 182 8.45 0.80 -10.44
N GLU A 183 8.81 -0.44 -10.12
CA GLU A 183 8.59 -1.61 -10.99
C GLU A 183 7.08 -1.96 -11.16
N PHE A 184 6.18 -1.29 -10.43
CA PHE A 184 4.74 -1.62 -10.39
C PHE A 184 4.09 -1.56 -11.77
N HIS A 185 4.32 -0.47 -12.51
CA HIS A 185 3.70 -0.27 -13.82
C HIS A 185 4.18 -1.28 -14.86
N GLN A 186 5.49 -1.59 -14.85
CA GLN A 186 6.06 -2.62 -15.71
C GLN A 186 5.48 -4.00 -15.40
N ARG A 187 5.38 -4.37 -14.13
CA ARG A 187 4.79 -5.63 -13.68
C ARG A 187 3.30 -5.75 -14.00
N ALA A 188 2.59 -4.62 -14.02
CA ALA A 188 1.18 -4.53 -14.40
C ALA A 188 0.96 -4.47 -15.92
N GLY A 189 2.03 -4.56 -16.74
CA GLY A 189 1.93 -4.47 -18.22
C GLY A 189 1.38 -3.14 -18.72
N MET A 190 1.57 -2.06 -17.96
CA MET A 190 1.08 -0.73 -18.33
C MET A 190 2.09 0.02 -19.20
N GLU A 191 1.64 0.50 -20.37
CA GLU A 191 2.39 1.46 -21.17
C GLU A 191 2.30 2.86 -20.55
N MET A 192 3.45 3.42 -20.15
CA MET A 192 3.50 4.66 -19.37
C MET A 192 4.06 5.86 -20.14
N ASP A 193 4.42 5.67 -21.41
CA ASP A 193 5.08 6.68 -22.27
C ASP A 193 4.25 7.98 -22.46
N ALA A 194 2.93 7.86 -22.32
CA ALA A 194 2.01 8.99 -22.43
C ALA A 194 1.85 9.81 -21.14
N VAL A 195 2.46 9.39 -20.03
CA VAL A 195 2.34 10.10 -18.73
C VAL A 195 3.41 11.18 -18.65
N PRO A 196 3.02 12.47 -18.59
CA PRO A 196 3.98 13.56 -18.49
C PRO A 196 4.86 13.46 -17.25
N GLU A 197 6.13 13.84 -17.35
CA GLU A 197 7.13 13.74 -16.28
C GLU A 197 6.68 14.45 -14.99
N TRP A 198 6.00 15.61 -15.09
CA TRP A 198 5.50 16.34 -13.92
C TRP A 198 4.45 15.60 -13.10
N MET A 199 3.88 14.51 -13.63
CA MET A 199 2.96 13.62 -12.89
C MET A 199 3.69 12.53 -12.11
N TRP A 200 4.97 12.29 -12.37
CA TRP A 200 5.70 11.29 -11.64
C TRP A 200 6.15 11.79 -10.27
N LEU A 201 6.10 10.91 -9.29
CA LEU A 201 6.58 11.13 -7.93
C LEU A 201 7.75 10.21 -7.65
N ASP A 202 8.65 10.68 -6.79
CA ASP A 202 9.66 9.84 -6.18
C ASP A 202 9.09 9.03 -5.01
N THR A 203 9.58 7.82 -4.83
CA THR A 203 9.17 6.96 -3.70
C THR A 203 9.46 7.61 -2.36
N GLN A 204 10.53 8.39 -2.25
CA GLN A 204 10.92 9.10 -1.05
C GLN A 204 9.87 10.15 -0.65
N ASP A 205 9.37 10.94 -1.60
CA ASP A 205 8.34 11.95 -1.35
C ASP A 205 7.05 11.33 -0.83
N VAL A 206 6.68 10.16 -1.39
CA VAL A 206 5.52 9.38 -0.94
C VAL A 206 5.74 8.87 0.49
N GLY A 207 6.90 8.26 0.77
CA GLY A 207 7.24 7.71 2.07
C GLY A 207 7.28 8.78 3.17
N ASP A 208 8.01 9.88 2.94
CA ASP A 208 8.15 10.95 3.92
C ASP A 208 6.83 11.68 4.20
N THR A 209 6.01 11.89 3.16
CA THR A 209 4.68 12.49 3.33
C THR A 209 3.78 11.57 4.15
N ALA A 210 3.73 10.28 3.83
CA ALA A 210 2.89 9.32 4.54
C ALA A 210 3.31 9.15 6.01
N LEU A 211 4.61 9.04 6.29
CA LEU A 211 5.13 8.91 7.66
C LEU A 211 4.91 10.16 8.50
N ARG A 212 4.91 11.35 7.90
CA ARG A 212 4.53 12.59 8.58
C ARG A 212 3.03 12.62 8.87
N ASP A 213 2.21 12.29 7.88
CA ASP A 213 0.75 12.36 7.98
C ASP A 213 0.19 11.36 8.99
N VAL A 214 0.70 10.11 9.04
CA VAL A 214 0.26 9.13 10.05
C VAL A 214 0.61 9.56 11.47
N ARG A 215 1.77 10.19 11.70
CA ARG A 215 2.16 10.73 13.01
C ARG A 215 1.24 11.83 13.52
N THR A 216 0.59 12.56 12.62
CA THR A 216 -0.38 13.62 12.93
C THR A 216 -1.82 13.13 12.94
N GLY A 217 -2.06 11.81 12.81
CA GLY A 217 -3.38 11.20 12.80
C GLY A 217 -4.22 11.55 11.57
N ARG A 218 -3.61 11.91 10.44
CA ARG A 218 -4.35 12.18 9.20
C ARG A 218 -4.84 10.86 8.59
N PRO A 219 -6.16 10.69 8.34
CA PRO A 219 -6.70 9.44 7.83
C PRO A 219 -6.33 9.17 6.36
N VAL A 220 -6.02 10.22 5.59
CA VAL A 220 -5.64 10.12 4.18
C VAL A 220 -4.38 10.95 3.91
N SER A 221 -3.39 10.33 3.27
CA SER A 221 -2.14 10.96 2.85
C SER A 221 -2.01 10.94 1.33
N VAL A 222 -1.82 12.11 0.72
CA VAL A 222 -1.60 12.28 -0.73
C VAL A 222 -0.29 13.05 -0.92
N ALA A 223 0.68 12.45 -1.58
CA ALA A 223 1.93 13.10 -1.95
C ALA A 223 1.76 13.92 -3.24
N GLY A 224 2.47 15.05 -3.32
CA GLY A 224 2.46 15.94 -4.48
C GLY A 224 1.24 16.87 -4.57
N GLY A 225 1.49 18.15 -4.85
CA GLY A 225 0.44 19.17 -4.95
C GLY A 225 -0.57 18.89 -6.07
N GLN A 226 -0.07 18.37 -7.21
CA GLN A 226 -0.89 17.97 -8.36
C GLN A 226 -1.92 16.90 -8.00
N TYR A 227 -1.51 15.90 -7.21
CA TYR A 227 -2.41 14.83 -6.80
C TYR A 227 -3.37 15.25 -5.69
N LYS A 228 -2.98 16.17 -4.80
CA LYS A 228 -3.90 16.79 -3.84
C LYS A 228 -5.05 17.51 -4.57
N ALA A 229 -4.73 18.31 -5.58
CA ALA A 229 -5.75 19.00 -6.37
C ALA A 229 -6.63 18.02 -7.16
N LEU A 230 -6.04 17.02 -7.81
CA LEU A 230 -6.76 15.99 -8.57
C LEU A 230 -7.67 15.14 -7.68
N SER A 231 -7.20 14.76 -6.48
CA SER A 231 -8.01 13.97 -5.54
C SER A 231 -9.20 14.76 -5.01
N LEU A 232 -9.01 16.02 -4.65
CA LEU A 232 -10.10 16.90 -4.27
C LEU A 232 -11.12 17.04 -5.41
N ALA A 233 -10.65 17.30 -6.62
CA ALA A 233 -11.54 17.36 -7.79
C ALA A 233 -12.33 16.05 -7.97
N ALA A 234 -11.68 14.90 -7.90
CA ALA A 234 -12.34 13.59 -8.07
C ALA A 234 -13.37 13.28 -6.97
N GLN A 235 -13.17 13.77 -5.74
CA GLN A 235 -14.12 13.61 -4.63
C GLN A 235 -15.37 14.47 -4.76
N TYR A 236 -15.23 15.70 -5.28
CA TYR A 236 -16.34 16.65 -5.37
C TYR A 236 -17.00 16.71 -6.74
N LEU A 237 -16.37 16.17 -7.80
CA LEU A 237 -16.99 16.12 -9.13
C LEU A 237 -18.19 15.17 -9.16
N PRO A 238 -19.27 15.55 -9.88
CA PRO A 238 -20.40 14.66 -10.12
C PRO A 238 -19.96 13.33 -10.74
N ARG A 239 -20.49 12.22 -10.22
CA ARG A 239 -20.13 10.86 -10.68
C ARG A 239 -20.18 10.64 -12.19
N PRO A 240 -21.10 11.25 -12.98
CA PRO A 240 -21.07 11.14 -14.44
C PRO A 240 -19.77 11.67 -15.07
N LEU A 241 -19.21 12.76 -14.53
CA LEU A 241 -17.94 13.31 -15.03
C LEU A 241 -16.76 12.40 -14.67
N VAL A 242 -16.74 11.86 -13.45
CA VAL A 242 -15.71 10.89 -13.03
C VAL A 242 -15.75 9.65 -13.93
N ARG A 243 -16.96 9.16 -14.27
CA ARG A 243 -17.12 8.03 -15.21
C ARG A 243 -16.64 8.34 -16.62
N ALA A 244 -16.86 9.57 -17.11
CA ALA A 244 -16.37 9.99 -18.43
C ALA A 244 -14.83 9.99 -18.51
N VAL A 245 -14.15 10.36 -17.43
CA VAL A 245 -12.67 10.27 -17.34
C VAL A 245 -12.21 8.80 -17.36
N GLY A 246 -12.88 7.93 -16.60
CA GLY A 246 -12.57 6.48 -16.59
C GLY A 246 -12.80 5.82 -17.96
N ALA A 247 -13.89 6.15 -18.64
CA ALA A 247 -14.21 5.61 -19.97
C ALA A 247 -13.15 5.94 -21.04
N ARG A 248 -12.58 7.14 -21.00
CA ARG A 248 -11.49 7.54 -21.91
C ARG A 248 -10.22 6.71 -21.72
N ARG A 249 -9.90 6.33 -20.48
CA ARG A 249 -8.76 5.44 -20.18
C ARG A 249 -9.01 4.00 -20.64
N ALA A 250 -10.19 3.47 -20.40
CA ALA A 250 -10.57 2.13 -20.85
C ALA A 250 -10.59 2.00 -22.38
N GLY A 251 -11.03 3.03 -23.10
CA GLY A 251 -11.00 3.07 -24.58
C GLY A 251 -9.60 3.13 -25.19
N GLY A 252 -8.62 3.68 -24.48
CA GLY A 252 -7.20 3.68 -24.87
C GLY A 252 -6.59 2.27 -24.78
N GLN A 253 -6.84 1.55 -23.69
CA GLN A 253 -6.33 0.18 -23.49
C GLN A 253 -6.95 -0.84 -24.46
N ALA A 254 -8.24 -0.70 -24.80
CA ALA A 254 -8.91 -1.58 -25.77
C ALA A 254 -8.42 -1.38 -27.22
N ARG A 255 -7.76 -0.28 -27.55
CA ARG A 255 -7.17 -0.02 -28.87
C ARG A 255 -5.72 -0.49 -28.99
N ALA A 256 -4.99 -0.58 -27.89
CA ALA A 256 -3.60 -1.06 -27.86
C ALA A 256 -3.47 -2.60 -27.85
N GLY A 257 -4.57 -3.31 -27.56
CA GLY A 257 -4.64 -4.79 -27.53
C GLY A 257 -5.28 -5.45 -28.76
N ARG A 258 -5.37 -4.71 -29.88
CA ARG A 258 -5.78 -5.24 -31.20
C ARG A 258 -4.60 -5.12 -32.22
#